data_b3716519e8426499d46bb4c336db8eb7
#
_entry.id   b3716519e8426499d46bb4c336db8eb7
#
_cell.length_a   1.000
_cell.length_b   1.000
_cell.length_c   1.000
_cell.angle_alpha   90.00
_cell.angle_beta   90.00
_cell.angle_gamma   90.00
#
_symmetry.space_group_name_H-M   'P 1'
#
loop_
_entity.id
_entity.type
_entity.pdbx_description
1 polymer ?
#
loop_
_entity_poly.entity_id
_entity_poly.type
_entity_poly.pdbx_seq_one_letter_code
_entity_poly.pdbx_strand_id
1 'polypeptide(L)'
;RAAELAPVPYTQPTTDAVVALREHATQTQTQVRKDVTRYRYGQEAHLDETLERLGLSPNDTQRPVLSGLHEEQRDGAYTLVLEFDSPFIEFDKWQEKQPKIEAFFGPGITAEVSQEADKKVAVAMKAVVA
;
A
#
# COMPACT_ATOMS: atom_id res chain seq x y z
N ARG A 1 15.63 -1.02 15.69
CA ARG A 1 16.99 -0.90 15.24
C ARG A 1 17.09 -1.14 13.75
N ALA A 2 17.90 -0.32 13.13
CA ALA A 2 17.98 -0.32 11.68
C ALA A 2 18.38 -1.68 11.09
N ALA A 3 19.25 -2.40 11.75
CA ALA A 3 19.72 -3.69 11.25
C ALA A 3 18.62 -4.75 11.17
N GLU A 4 17.55 -4.57 11.96
CA GLU A 4 16.41 -5.51 11.95
C GLU A 4 15.31 -5.10 11.00
N LEU A 5 15.45 -3.95 10.38
CA LEU A 5 14.39 -3.36 9.58
C LEU A 5 14.68 -3.58 8.09
N ALA A 6 14.36 -4.76 7.61
CA ALA A 6 14.52 -5.07 6.19
C ALA A 6 13.48 -4.31 5.38
N PRO A 7 13.82 -3.93 4.15
CA PRO A 7 12.82 -3.35 3.25
C PRO A 7 11.69 -4.33 3.00
N VAL A 8 10.51 -3.81 2.68
CA VAL A 8 9.37 -4.65 2.35
C VAL A 8 9.64 -5.32 1.00
N PRO A 9 9.45 -6.63 0.91
CA PRO A 9 9.76 -7.34 -0.34
C PRO A 9 8.66 -7.20 -1.39
N TYR A 10 9.06 -7.29 -2.65
CA TYR A 10 8.10 -7.47 -3.74
C TYR A 10 7.61 -8.91 -3.70
N THR A 11 6.31 -9.10 -3.78
CA THR A 11 5.71 -10.43 -3.76
C THR A 11 5.56 -11.03 -5.15
N GLN A 12 5.69 -10.19 -6.19
CA GLN A 12 5.62 -10.62 -7.58
C GLN A 12 6.67 -9.85 -8.37
N PRO A 13 7.27 -10.47 -9.40
CA PRO A 13 8.20 -9.74 -10.27
C PRO A 13 7.47 -8.62 -11.01
N THR A 14 8.13 -7.50 -11.19
CA THR A 14 7.56 -6.40 -11.96
C THR A 14 7.96 -6.62 -13.42
N THR A 15 6.98 -6.71 -14.31
CA THR A 15 7.27 -6.91 -15.73
C THR A 15 7.81 -5.63 -16.36
N ASP A 16 8.48 -5.79 -17.51
CA ASP A 16 9.02 -4.64 -18.23
C ASP A 16 7.93 -3.64 -18.62
N ALA A 17 6.76 -4.15 -18.99
CA ALA A 17 5.63 -3.29 -19.36
C ALA A 17 5.18 -2.44 -18.17
N VAL A 18 5.17 -3.01 -16.98
CA VAL A 18 4.78 -2.28 -15.77
C VAL A 18 5.87 -1.30 -15.34
N VAL A 19 7.14 -1.68 -15.50
CA VAL A 19 8.24 -0.76 -15.22
C VAL A 19 8.11 0.49 -16.09
N ALA A 20 7.75 0.31 -17.38
CA ALA A 20 7.54 1.45 -18.27
C ALA A 20 6.38 2.34 -17.78
N LEU A 21 5.36 1.76 -17.17
CA LEU A 21 4.25 2.53 -16.65
C LEU A 21 4.60 3.40 -15.45
N ARG A 22 5.74 3.16 -14.81
CA ARG A 22 6.18 3.99 -13.68
C ARG A 22 6.33 5.46 -14.06
N GLU A 23 6.53 5.75 -15.33
CA GLU A 23 6.59 7.14 -15.81
C GLU A 23 5.27 7.87 -15.63
N HIS A 24 4.19 7.14 -15.57
CA HIS A 24 2.85 7.70 -15.40
C HIS A 24 2.32 7.55 -13.98
N ALA A 25 3.14 7.06 -13.06
CA ALA A 25 2.77 6.95 -11.65
C ALA A 25 2.69 8.35 -11.05
N THR A 26 1.83 8.51 -10.04
CA THR A 26 1.79 9.77 -9.31
C THR A 26 3.03 9.92 -8.45
N GLN A 27 3.28 11.14 -8.03
CA GLN A 27 4.39 11.40 -7.12
C GLN A 27 4.22 10.63 -5.82
N THR A 28 3.00 10.55 -5.31
CA THR A 28 2.71 9.82 -4.08
C THR A 28 2.98 8.32 -4.24
N GLN A 29 2.52 7.72 -5.34
CA GLN A 29 2.79 6.31 -5.61
C GLN A 29 4.30 6.06 -5.65
N THR A 30 5.03 6.89 -6.36
CA THR A 30 6.48 6.76 -6.48
C THR A 30 7.16 6.88 -5.13
N GLN A 31 6.73 7.85 -4.34
CA GLN A 31 7.32 8.08 -3.02
C GLN A 31 7.07 6.90 -2.09
N VAL A 32 5.84 6.40 -2.04
CA VAL A 32 5.49 5.25 -1.20
C VAL A 32 6.32 4.03 -1.61
N ARG A 33 6.38 3.74 -2.91
CA ARG A 33 7.15 2.60 -3.41
C ARG A 33 8.62 2.70 -3.00
N LYS A 34 9.22 3.86 -3.16
CA LYS A 34 10.62 4.05 -2.82
C LYS A 34 10.86 3.92 -1.32
N ASP A 35 9.98 4.51 -0.53
CA ASP A 35 10.14 4.47 0.93
C ASP A 35 10.06 3.06 1.47
N VAL A 36 9.06 2.29 1.06
CA VAL A 36 8.88 0.95 1.62
C VAL A 36 9.88 -0.06 1.09
N THR A 37 10.44 0.17 -0.10
CA THR A 37 11.41 -0.76 -0.67
C THR A 37 12.85 -0.43 -0.30
N ARG A 38 13.09 0.75 0.28
CA ARG A 38 14.44 1.17 0.69
C ARG A 38 14.67 0.96 2.17
N TYR A 39 13.75 1.48 2.97
CA TYR A 39 13.94 1.56 4.42
C TYR A 39 12.67 1.13 5.11
N ARG A 40 12.72 0.01 5.77
CA ARG A 40 11.60 -0.39 6.60
C ARG A 40 11.34 0.65 7.69
N TYR A 41 12.39 1.27 8.15
CA TYR A 41 12.32 2.35 9.11
C TYR A 41 11.44 3.50 8.58
N GLY A 42 11.61 3.89 7.31
CA GLY A 42 10.75 4.90 6.70
C GLY A 42 9.32 4.41 6.55
N GLN A 43 9.14 3.15 6.20
CA GLN A 43 7.83 2.55 6.11
C GLN A 43 7.09 2.63 7.45
N GLU A 44 7.76 2.26 8.53
CA GLU A 44 7.12 2.31 9.84
C GLU A 44 6.72 3.73 10.22
N ALA A 45 7.62 4.68 10.00
CA ALA A 45 7.36 6.06 10.36
C ALA A 45 6.18 6.65 9.61
N HIS A 46 6.03 6.30 8.32
CA HIS A 46 4.99 6.91 7.49
C HIS A 46 3.68 6.15 7.53
N LEU A 47 3.73 4.83 7.37
CA LEU A 47 2.50 4.07 7.26
C LEU A 47 1.81 3.84 8.60
N ASP A 48 2.56 3.76 9.69
CA ASP A 48 1.96 3.62 11.00
C ASP A 48 1.10 4.84 11.33
N GLU A 49 1.63 6.02 11.09
CA GLU A 49 0.85 7.25 11.28
C GLU A 49 -0.34 7.32 10.35
N THR A 50 -0.15 6.88 9.11
CA THR A 50 -1.23 6.86 8.12
C THR A 50 -2.36 5.97 8.60
N LEU A 51 -2.04 4.77 9.07
CA LEU A 51 -3.05 3.83 9.55
C LEU A 51 -3.80 4.39 10.76
N GLU A 52 -3.09 5.08 11.65
CA GLU A 52 -3.75 5.74 12.78
C GLU A 52 -4.75 6.80 12.31
N ARG A 53 -4.35 7.63 11.38
CA ARG A 53 -5.22 8.69 10.85
C ARG A 53 -6.44 8.15 10.14
N LEU A 54 -6.28 6.99 9.51
CA LEU A 54 -7.38 6.34 8.80
C LEU A 54 -8.30 5.58 9.75
N GLY A 55 -7.93 5.44 11.01
CA GLY A 55 -8.75 4.70 11.97
C GLY A 55 -8.56 3.19 11.87
N LEU A 56 -7.45 2.74 11.29
CA LEU A 56 -7.16 1.33 11.12
C LEU A 56 -6.12 0.81 12.11
N SER A 57 -5.68 1.63 13.04
CA SER A 57 -4.69 1.25 14.03
C SER A 57 -5.17 1.67 15.42
N PRO A 58 -5.98 0.83 16.10
CA PRO A 58 -6.47 1.18 17.42
C PRO A 58 -5.37 1.25 18.47
N ASN A 59 -4.29 0.45 18.29
CA ASN A 59 -3.12 0.49 19.14
C ASN A 59 -1.96 -0.20 18.42
N ASP A 60 -0.77 -0.12 19.01
CA ASP A 60 0.43 -0.66 18.37
C ASP A 60 0.41 -2.18 18.19
N THR A 61 -0.26 -2.89 19.09
CA THR A 61 -0.27 -4.35 19.04
C THR A 61 -1.26 -4.90 18.02
N GLN A 62 -2.27 -4.09 17.64
CA GLN A 62 -3.33 -4.50 16.71
C GLN A 62 -3.19 -3.85 15.34
N ARG A 63 -2.12 -3.13 15.12
CA ARG A 63 -1.89 -2.43 13.86
C ARG A 63 -1.64 -3.41 12.73
N PRO A 64 -2.28 -3.21 11.56
CA PRO A 64 -1.92 -3.97 10.38
C PRO A 64 -0.47 -3.73 10.00
N VAL A 65 0.17 -4.76 9.46
CA VAL A 65 1.58 -4.70 9.10
C VAL A 65 1.75 -4.86 7.60
N LEU A 66 2.45 -3.94 6.97
CA LEU A 66 2.78 -4.06 5.55
C LEU A 66 3.78 -5.20 5.39
N SER A 67 3.37 -6.28 4.73
CA SER A 67 4.18 -7.48 4.58
C SER A 67 4.79 -7.62 3.19
N GLY A 68 4.25 -6.92 2.21
CA GLY A 68 4.75 -7.01 0.84
C GLY A 68 4.10 -5.97 -0.04
N LEU A 69 4.54 -5.92 -1.29
CA LEU A 69 3.93 -5.07 -2.29
C LEU A 69 4.17 -5.70 -3.66
N HIS A 70 3.39 -5.27 -4.62
CA HIS A 70 3.69 -5.57 -6.01
C HIS A 70 3.14 -4.47 -6.90
N GLU A 71 3.60 -4.46 -8.14
CA GLU A 71 3.19 -3.50 -9.13
C GLU A 71 2.50 -4.23 -10.25
N GLU A 72 1.44 -3.64 -10.79
CA GLU A 72 0.71 -4.28 -11.88
C GLU A 72 0.07 -3.23 -12.77
N GLN A 73 -0.52 -3.69 -13.86
CA GLN A 73 -1.28 -2.84 -14.77
C GLN A 73 -2.75 -3.19 -14.58
N ARG A 74 -3.57 -2.18 -14.33
CA ARG A 74 -5.03 -2.34 -14.30
C ARG A 74 -5.63 -1.29 -15.22
N ASP A 75 -6.44 -1.73 -16.15
CA ASP A 75 -7.09 -0.82 -17.11
C ASP A 75 -6.09 0.08 -17.82
N GLY A 76 -4.92 -0.46 -18.12
CA GLY A 76 -3.86 0.28 -18.79
C GLY A 76 -3.07 1.24 -17.91
N ALA A 77 -3.35 1.27 -16.60
CA ALA A 77 -2.73 2.23 -15.69
C ALA A 77 -1.78 1.55 -14.70
N TYR A 78 -0.76 2.30 -14.31
CA TYR A 78 0.15 1.85 -13.26
C TYR A 78 -0.63 1.67 -11.97
N THR A 79 -0.46 0.52 -11.34
CA THR A 79 -1.13 0.20 -10.07
C THR A 79 -0.10 -0.31 -9.08
N LEU A 80 -0.03 0.36 -7.94
CA LEU A 80 0.81 -0.08 -6.84
C LEU A 80 -0.09 -0.76 -5.80
N VAL A 81 0.23 -2.00 -5.46
CA VAL A 81 -0.58 -2.78 -4.52
C VAL A 81 0.23 -3.01 -3.26
N LEU A 82 -0.30 -2.55 -2.14
CA LEU A 82 0.30 -2.75 -0.82
C LEU A 82 -0.42 -3.91 -0.13
N GLU A 83 0.34 -4.86 0.38
CA GLU A 83 -0.21 -6.08 1.00
C GLU A 83 0.02 -6.06 2.49
N PHE A 84 -1.06 -6.13 3.25
CA PHE A 84 -1.02 -6.03 4.71
C PHE A 84 -1.45 -7.31 5.38
N ASP A 85 -0.79 -7.63 6.49
CA ASP A 85 -1.28 -8.62 7.44
C ASP A 85 -2.17 -7.87 8.41
N SER A 86 -3.43 -8.27 8.52
CA SER A 86 -4.42 -7.55 9.30
C SER A 86 -5.22 -8.53 10.20
N PRO A 87 -4.53 -9.18 11.16
CA PRO A 87 -5.19 -10.20 11.98
C PRO A 87 -6.21 -9.64 12.96
N PHE A 88 -6.11 -8.36 13.30
CA PHE A 88 -6.97 -7.76 14.32
C PHE A 88 -7.99 -6.77 13.76
N ILE A 89 -7.81 -6.36 12.50
CA ILE A 89 -8.72 -5.42 11.86
C ILE A 89 -9.45 -6.16 10.76
N GLU A 90 -10.77 -6.30 10.91
CA GLU A 90 -11.59 -7.04 9.95
C GLU A 90 -11.62 -6.33 8.60
N PHE A 91 -11.78 -7.12 7.54
CA PHE A 91 -11.83 -6.57 6.19
C PHE A 91 -12.95 -5.55 6.02
N ASP A 92 -14.07 -5.74 6.70
CA ASP A 92 -15.19 -4.78 6.65
C ASP A 92 -14.75 -3.38 7.07
N LYS A 93 -13.84 -3.30 8.03
CA LYS A 93 -13.31 -2.02 8.47
C LYS A 93 -12.48 -1.35 7.40
N TRP A 94 -11.69 -2.16 6.67
CA TRP A 94 -10.92 -1.64 5.55
C TRP A 94 -11.85 -1.10 4.46
N GLN A 95 -12.92 -1.82 4.15
CA GLN A 95 -13.89 -1.39 3.15
C GLN A 95 -14.56 -0.08 3.58
N GLU A 96 -14.89 0.03 4.84
CA GLU A 96 -15.49 1.26 5.40
C GLU A 96 -14.56 2.45 5.21
N LYS A 97 -13.26 2.24 5.32
CA LYS A 97 -12.28 3.31 5.24
C LYS A 97 -11.77 3.56 3.82
N GLN A 98 -12.21 2.81 2.85
CA GLN A 98 -11.73 2.94 1.48
C GLN A 98 -11.78 4.38 0.94
N PRO A 99 -12.86 5.15 1.12
CA PRO A 99 -12.86 6.53 0.63
C PRO A 99 -11.80 7.41 1.29
N LYS A 100 -11.52 7.17 2.56
CA LYS A 100 -10.47 7.90 3.27
C LYS A 100 -9.09 7.52 2.77
N ILE A 101 -8.89 6.23 2.48
CA ILE A 101 -7.63 5.73 1.93
C ILE A 101 -7.38 6.40 0.58
N GLU A 102 -8.39 6.42 -0.27
CA GLU A 102 -8.29 7.06 -1.58
C GLU A 102 -7.97 8.53 -1.46
N ALA A 103 -8.62 9.24 -0.55
CA ALA A 103 -8.37 10.66 -0.34
C ALA A 103 -6.96 10.90 0.21
N PHE A 104 -6.50 10.02 1.08
CA PHE A 104 -5.19 10.20 1.70
C PHE A 104 -4.05 10.06 0.68
N PHE A 105 -4.14 9.08 -0.20
CA PHE A 105 -3.09 8.84 -1.20
C PHE A 105 -3.32 9.61 -2.51
N GLY A 106 -4.49 10.22 -2.68
CA GLY A 106 -4.78 11.05 -3.83
C GLY A 106 -4.32 12.47 -3.64
N PRO A 107 -4.63 13.35 -4.59
CA PRO A 107 -5.38 13.04 -5.80
C PRO A 107 -4.55 12.27 -6.83
N GLY A 108 -5.22 11.80 -7.86
CA GLY A 108 -4.54 11.16 -8.98
C GLY A 108 -4.57 9.64 -8.94
N ILE A 109 -5.17 9.06 -7.91
CA ILE A 109 -5.33 7.60 -7.85
C ILE A 109 -6.75 7.25 -7.42
N THR A 110 -7.15 6.01 -7.74
CA THR A 110 -8.30 5.38 -7.10
C THR A 110 -7.75 4.25 -6.24
N ALA A 111 -8.40 4.00 -5.10
CA ALA A 111 -7.97 2.96 -4.19
C ALA A 111 -9.05 1.88 -4.10
N GLU A 112 -8.62 0.63 -4.19
CA GLU A 112 -9.49 -0.52 -3.98
C GLU A 112 -8.89 -1.38 -2.90
N VAL A 113 -9.74 -1.88 -1.98
CA VAL A 113 -9.28 -2.83 -0.98
C VAL A 113 -9.85 -4.21 -1.33
N SER A 114 -9.04 -5.23 -1.14
CA SER A 114 -9.47 -6.60 -1.39
C SER A 114 -8.89 -7.52 -0.32
N GLN A 115 -9.60 -8.61 -0.06
CA GLN A 115 -9.12 -9.62 0.88
C GLN A 115 -8.49 -10.75 0.05
N GLU A 116 -7.18 -10.86 0.12
CA GLU A 116 -6.44 -11.82 -0.69
C GLU A 116 -6.41 -13.21 -0.05
N ALA A 117 -6.48 -13.25 1.28
CA ALA A 117 -6.52 -14.49 2.04
C ALA A 117 -7.05 -14.13 3.42
N ASP A 118 -7.23 -15.13 4.27
CA ASP A 118 -7.64 -14.87 5.65
C ASP A 118 -6.64 -13.92 6.30
N LYS A 119 -7.14 -12.81 6.83
CA LYS A 119 -6.32 -11.77 7.51
C LYS A 119 -5.28 -11.10 6.62
N LYS A 120 -5.44 -11.21 5.30
CA LYS A 120 -4.56 -10.55 4.32
C LYS A 120 -5.38 -9.56 3.51
N VAL A 121 -4.97 -8.30 3.55
CA VAL A 121 -5.69 -7.23 2.85
C VAL A 121 -4.75 -6.55 1.88
N ALA A 122 -5.20 -6.35 0.66
CA ALA A 122 -4.46 -5.63 -0.35
C ALA A 122 -5.11 -4.29 -0.63
N VAL A 123 -4.30 -3.25 -0.72
CA VAL A 123 -4.76 -1.91 -1.11
C VAL A 123 -4.12 -1.60 -2.46
N ALA A 124 -4.95 -1.57 -3.49
CA ALA A 124 -4.49 -1.28 -4.84
C ALA A 124 -4.72 0.19 -5.17
N MET A 125 -3.64 0.89 -5.44
CA MET A 125 -3.69 2.30 -5.82
C MET A 125 -3.43 2.40 -7.31
N LYS A 126 -4.50 2.64 -8.08
CA LYS A 126 -4.44 2.73 -9.54
C LYS A 126 -4.34 4.19 -9.95
N ALA A 127 -3.36 4.52 -10.78
CA ALA A 127 -3.22 5.87 -11.29
C ALA A 127 -4.41 6.22 -12.18
N VAL A 128 -4.94 7.43 -12.01
CA VAL A 128 -6.03 7.89 -12.84
C VAL A 128 -5.42 8.41 -14.14
N VAL A 129 -5.85 7.82 -15.24
CA VAL A 129 -5.39 8.23 -16.57
C VAL A 129 -6.28 9.37 -17.02
N ALA A 130 -5.67 10.51 -17.26
CA ALA A 130 -6.42 11.69 -17.70
C ALA A 130 -6.84 11.57 -19.15
#